data_8329c09589f8ac55689df5b639e844b6
#
_entry.id   8329c09589f8ac55689df5b639e844b6
#
_cell.length_a   1.000
_cell.length_b   1.000
_cell.length_c   1.000
_cell.angle_alpha   90.00
_cell.angle_beta   90.00
_cell.angle_gamma   90.00
#
_symmetry.space_group_name_H-M   'P 1'
#
loop_
_entity.id
_entity.type
_entity.pdbx_description
1 polymer ?
#
loop_
_entity_poly.entity_id
_entity_poly.type
_entity_poly.pdbx_seq_one_letter_code
_entity_poly.pdbx_strand_id
1 'polypeptide(L)'
;MKKVLLTILMAFVGIGVSAQTQNAPKKELENCKFDATGSTYSLTGVDVVPNTNAGELYNRAFKWVSTTYKNPNYVIKSKDKDAGVLVIYGAFDNIYKGRLELNLKDNKYKWVISEMVQTIGSDEPVEKNPMFKLMEGSVMKMACYNYITALRTAMLQKGEDW
;
A
#
# COMPACT_ATOMS: atom_id res chain seq x y z
N MET A 1 20.90 49.99 -43.23
CA MET A 1 19.80 49.17 -42.73
C MET A 1 20.38 47.85 -42.25
N LYS A 2 20.65 47.72 -40.95
CA LYS A 2 21.22 46.49 -40.35
C LYS A 2 20.05 45.64 -39.83
N LYS A 3 19.84 44.44 -40.40
CA LYS A 3 18.86 43.45 -39.91
C LYS A 3 19.47 42.75 -38.69
N VAL A 4 18.86 42.95 -37.53
CA VAL A 4 19.17 42.22 -36.32
C VAL A 4 18.37 40.91 -36.34
N LEU A 5 19.08 39.79 -36.45
CA LEU A 5 18.53 38.45 -36.38
C LEU A 5 18.45 38.04 -34.90
N LEU A 6 17.24 38.03 -34.35
CA LEU A 6 17.01 37.62 -32.97
C LEU A 6 16.87 36.09 -32.94
N THR A 7 17.93 35.41 -32.51
CA THR A 7 17.93 33.97 -32.34
C THR A 7 17.34 33.65 -30.97
N ILE A 8 16.11 33.12 -30.95
CA ILE A 8 15.45 32.60 -29.72
C ILE A 8 16.04 31.23 -29.46
N LEU A 9 16.89 31.12 -28.45
CA LEU A 9 17.40 29.86 -27.92
C LEU A 9 16.33 29.28 -26.98
N MET A 10 15.54 28.33 -27.48
CA MET A 10 14.65 27.53 -26.63
C MET A 10 15.47 26.52 -25.84
N ALA A 11 15.70 26.82 -24.56
CA ALA A 11 16.24 25.87 -23.61
C ALA A 11 15.14 24.84 -23.29
N PHE A 12 15.23 23.66 -23.91
CA PHE A 12 14.48 22.49 -23.47
C PHE A 12 15.04 22.05 -22.11
N VAL A 13 14.35 22.45 -21.04
CA VAL A 13 14.55 21.82 -19.72
C VAL A 13 13.93 20.43 -19.82
N GLY A 14 14.74 19.45 -20.16
CA GLY A 14 14.40 18.04 -20.05
C GLY A 14 14.13 17.71 -18.60
N ILE A 15 12.86 17.64 -18.23
CA ILE A 15 12.45 16.99 -16.97
C ILE A 15 12.78 15.52 -17.16
N GLY A 16 13.96 15.12 -16.68
CA GLY A 16 14.34 13.73 -16.57
C GLY A 16 13.39 13.05 -15.57
N VAL A 17 12.30 12.51 -16.06
CA VAL A 17 11.54 11.50 -15.34
C VAL A 17 12.47 10.29 -15.27
N SER A 18 13.23 10.22 -14.20
CA SER A 18 13.99 9.02 -13.85
C SER A 18 12.98 7.88 -13.80
N ALA A 19 13.06 7.01 -14.80
CA ALA A 19 12.46 5.68 -14.74
C ALA A 19 13.11 4.91 -13.59
N GLN A 20 12.70 5.19 -12.36
CA GLN A 20 12.98 4.36 -11.20
C GLN A 20 12.07 3.13 -11.30
N THR A 21 12.42 2.23 -12.26
CA THR A 21 12.96 0.93 -11.94
C THR A 21 12.00 -0.03 -11.28
N GLN A 22 11.52 -0.90 -12.11
CA GLN A 22 10.83 -2.16 -11.81
C GLN A 22 11.60 -3.14 -10.88
N ASN A 23 12.71 -2.73 -10.25
CA ASN A 23 13.53 -3.60 -9.38
C ASN A 23 13.31 -3.42 -7.88
N ALA A 24 12.70 -2.31 -7.43
CA ALA A 24 12.41 -2.09 -6.00
C ALA A 24 11.37 -3.10 -5.41
N PRO A 25 10.32 -3.51 -6.15
CA PRO A 25 9.34 -4.47 -5.63
C PRO A 25 9.92 -5.83 -5.24
N LYS A 26 10.95 -6.29 -5.96
CA LYS A 26 11.47 -7.66 -5.80
C LYS A 26 12.05 -7.90 -4.41
N LYS A 27 12.81 -6.96 -3.88
CA LYS A 27 13.46 -7.10 -2.57
C LYS A 27 12.45 -7.02 -1.40
N GLU A 28 11.41 -6.19 -1.51
CA GLU A 28 10.35 -6.13 -0.51
C GLU A 28 9.43 -7.36 -0.57
N LEU A 29 9.19 -7.89 -1.76
CA LEU A 29 8.41 -9.11 -1.96
C LEU A 29 9.14 -10.36 -1.45
N GLU A 30 10.47 -10.36 -1.39
CA GLU A 30 11.28 -11.42 -0.77
C GLU A 30 11.07 -11.52 0.75
N ASN A 31 10.63 -10.44 1.40
CA ASN A 31 10.27 -10.43 2.81
C ASN A 31 8.85 -10.92 3.10
N CYS A 32 8.08 -11.26 2.06
CA CYS A 32 6.76 -11.87 2.20
C CYS A 32 6.93 -13.34 2.59
N LYS A 33 6.80 -13.63 3.87
CA LYS A 33 6.93 -14.99 4.41
C LYS A 33 5.56 -15.58 4.66
N PHE A 34 5.44 -16.90 4.38
CA PHE A 34 4.42 -17.70 5.05
C PHE A 34 4.61 -17.61 6.56
N ASP A 35 3.53 -17.71 7.31
CA ASP A 35 3.68 -17.92 8.73
C ASP A 35 4.45 -19.25 8.98
N ALA A 36 5.06 -19.35 10.17
CA ALA A 36 5.89 -20.49 10.52
C ALA A 36 5.13 -21.82 10.56
N THR A 37 3.78 -21.79 10.57
CA THR A 37 2.92 -22.97 10.56
C THR A 37 2.61 -23.44 9.14
N GLY A 38 2.93 -22.64 8.12
CA GLY A 38 2.72 -22.95 6.70
C GLY A 38 1.25 -23.08 6.28
N SER A 39 0.33 -22.66 7.15
CA SER A 39 -1.12 -22.81 6.93
C SER A 39 -1.76 -21.56 6.35
N THR A 40 -1.17 -20.38 6.56
CA THR A 40 -1.71 -19.11 6.07
C THR A 40 -0.61 -18.21 5.51
N TYR A 41 -0.98 -17.42 4.50
CA TYR A 41 -0.09 -16.37 4.00
C TYR A 41 -0.31 -15.07 4.77
N SER A 42 0.76 -14.50 5.27
CA SER A 42 0.76 -13.14 5.78
C SER A 42 1.94 -12.35 5.24
N LEU A 43 1.70 -11.07 4.99
CA LEU A 43 2.72 -10.09 4.64
C LEU A 43 2.77 -9.06 5.75
N THR A 44 3.97 -8.71 6.18
CA THR A 44 4.15 -7.72 7.24
C THR A 44 5.31 -6.78 6.92
N GLY A 45 5.18 -5.55 7.37
CA GLY A 45 6.24 -4.56 7.28
C GLY A 45 6.09 -3.46 8.32
N VAL A 46 7.16 -2.70 8.47
CA VAL A 46 7.21 -1.50 9.30
C VAL A 46 7.74 -0.36 8.45
N ASP A 47 6.97 0.71 8.38
CA ASP A 47 7.36 1.93 7.66
C ASP A 47 7.57 3.07 8.65
N VAL A 48 8.56 3.92 8.37
CA VAL A 48 8.93 5.08 9.20
C VAL A 48 8.37 6.35 8.56
N VAL A 49 7.71 7.17 9.36
CA VAL A 49 7.21 8.50 8.98
C VAL A 49 7.71 9.52 10.00
N PRO A 50 8.90 10.09 9.79
CA PRO A 50 9.53 10.97 10.78
C PRO A 50 8.67 12.17 11.15
N ASN A 51 8.81 12.64 12.41
CA ASN A 51 8.15 13.83 12.93
C ASN A 51 6.62 13.78 12.88
N THR A 52 6.04 12.59 13.02
CA THR A 52 4.59 12.37 12.97
C THR A 52 4.15 11.56 14.20
N ASN A 53 3.19 12.06 14.97
CA ASN A 53 2.66 11.32 16.12
C ASN A 53 1.65 10.24 15.70
N ALA A 54 1.37 9.30 16.59
CA ALA A 54 0.47 8.16 16.35
C ALA A 54 -0.95 8.62 15.96
N GLY A 55 -1.47 9.68 16.60
CA GLY A 55 -2.80 10.21 16.31
C GLY A 55 -2.93 10.80 14.91
N GLU A 56 -1.88 11.47 14.43
CA GLU A 56 -1.82 11.98 13.07
C GLU A 56 -1.72 10.83 12.05
N LEU A 57 -0.87 9.84 12.32
CA LEU A 57 -0.79 8.64 11.47
C LEU A 57 -2.13 7.92 11.41
N TYR A 58 -2.85 7.84 12.52
CA TYR A 58 -4.20 7.27 12.55
C TYR A 58 -5.18 8.04 11.66
N ASN A 59 -5.16 9.36 11.74
CA ASN A 59 -6.03 10.20 10.92
C ASN A 59 -5.72 10.03 9.42
N ARG A 60 -4.44 9.96 9.04
CA ARG A 60 -4.01 9.71 7.65
C ARG A 60 -4.47 8.35 7.15
N ALA A 61 -4.29 7.30 7.96
CA ALA A 61 -4.74 5.95 7.64
C ALA A 61 -6.27 5.89 7.48
N PHE A 62 -7.01 6.52 8.40
CA PHE A 62 -8.47 6.58 8.35
C PHE A 62 -8.97 7.36 7.12
N LYS A 63 -8.34 8.50 6.80
CA LYS A 63 -8.63 9.28 5.57
C LYS A 63 -8.39 8.42 4.33
N TRP A 64 -7.26 7.71 4.28
CA TRP A 64 -6.94 6.81 3.17
C TRP A 64 -8.00 5.71 2.98
N VAL A 65 -8.44 5.04 4.05
CA VAL A 65 -9.53 4.06 3.97
C VAL A 65 -10.81 4.71 3.43
N SER A 66 -11.14 5.92 3.93
CA SER A 66 -12.35 6.65 3.54
C SER A 66 -12.35 7.08 2.08
N THR A 67 -11.19 7.27 1.47
CA THR A 67 -11.06 7.65 0.05
C THR A 67 -10.88 6.44 -0.87
N THR A 68 -10.32 5.34 -0.34
CA THR A 68 -10.08 4.11 -1.11
C THR A 68 -11.37 3.31 -1.32
N TYR A 69 -12.26 3.28 -0.33
CA TYR A 69 -13.46 2.46 -0.36
C TYR A 69 -14.73 3.29 -0.47
N LYS A 70 -15.64 2.86 -1.34
CA LYS A 70 -16.97 3.52 -1.50
C LYS A 70 -17.79 3.50 -0.21
N ASN A 71 -17.63 2.46 0.61
CA ASN A 71 -18.30 2.33 1.90
C ASN A 71 -17.28 1.95 2.98
N PRO A 72 -16.59 2.92 3.58
CA PRO A 72 -15.56 2.68 4.60
C PRO A 72 -16.08 1.92 5.82
N ASN A 73 -17.31 2.20 6.24
CA ASN A 73 -17.91 1.54 7.41
C ASN A 73 -18.11 0.03 7.21
N TYR A 74 -18.27 -0.40 5.97
CA TYR A 74 -18.40 -1.83 5.67
C TYR A 74 -17.09 -2.58 5.79
N VAL A 75 -15.99 -1.95 5.41
CA VAL A 75 -14.66 -2.57 5.41
C VAL A 75 -13.93 -2.44 6.74
N ILE A 76 -14.20 -1.41 7.53
CA ILE A 76 -13.60 -1.24 8.86
C ILE A 76 -14.17 -2.29 9.82
N LYS A 77 -13.29 -3.14 10.36
CA LYS A 77 -13.64 -4.22 11.31
C LYS A 77 -13.34 -3.86 12.75
N SER A 78 -12.29 -3.05 12.96
CA SER A 78 -11.94 -2.52 14.27
C SER A 78 -11.26 -1.17 14.11
N LYS A 79 -11.52 -0.27 15.05
CA LYS A 79 -10.88 1.03 15.12
C LYS A 79 -10.69 1.43 16.58
N ASP A 80 -9.45 1.67 16.96
CA ASP A 80 -9.09 2.16 18.28
C ASP A 80 -7.98 3.20 18.09
N LYS A 81 -8.36 4.47 18.19
CA LYS A 81 -7.43 5.58 17.97
C LYS A 81 -6.44 5.71 19.12
N ASP A 82 -6.86 5.43 20.35
CA ASP A 82 -6.03 5.58 21.55
C ASP A 82 -4.98 4.46 21.60
N ALA A 83 -5.35 3.24 21.21
CA ALA A 83 -4.41 2.15 21.03
C ALA A 83 -3.60 2.24 19.73
N GLY A 84 -3.94 3.14 18.81
CA GLY A 84 -3.31 3.26 17.50
C GLY A 84 -3.59 2.07 16.59
N VAL A 85 -4.78 1.45 16.68
CA VAL A 85 -5.13 0.26 15.91
C VAL A 85 -6.25 0.54 14.92
N LEU A 86 -6.03 0.16 13.66
CA LEU A 86 -7.06 0.18 12.62
C LEU A 86 -7.04 -1.14 11.86
N VAL A 87 -8.17 -1.83 11.80
CA VAL A 87 -8.31 -3.10 11.09
C VAL A 87 -9.38 -2.97 10.03
N ILE A 88 -9.05 -3.34 8.81
CA ILE A 88 -9.97 -3.36 7.69
C ILE A 88 -9.96 -4.74 7.00
N TYR A 89 -11.08 -5.10 6.40
CA TYR A 89 -11.21 -6.26 5.52
C TYR A 89 -11.86 -5.81 4.23
N GLY A 90 -11.08 -5.77 3.15
CA GLY A 90 -11.52 -5.20 1.88
C GLY A 90 -10.74 -5.71 0.69
N ALA A 91 -11.15 -5.27 -0.50
CA ALA A 91 -10.46 -5.59 -1.74
C ALA A 91 -9.13 -4.82 -1.84
N PHE A 92 -8.07 -5.50 -2.27
CA PHE A 92 -6.78 -4.88 -2.61
C PHE A 92 -6.77 -4.46 -4.07
N ASP A 93 -7.42 -5.29 -4.90
CA ASP A 93 -7.65 -5.04 -6.32
C ASP A 93 -8.95 -5.75 -6.76
N ASN A 94 -9.10 -6.01 -8.06
CA ASN A 94 -10.28 -6.70 -8.62
C ASN A 94 -10.28 -8.22 -8.35
N ILE A 95 -9.18 -8.78 -7.89
CA ILE A 95 -8.98 -10.24 -7.78
C ILE A 95 -8.87 -10.68 -6.32
N TYR A 96 -8.25 -9.85 -5.46
CA TYR A 96 -7.92 -10.22 -4.10
C TYR A 96 -8.55 -9.30 -3.07
N LYS A 97 -9.02 -9.86 -1.98
CA LYS A 97 -9.40 -9.15 -0.76
C LYS A 97 -8.77 -9.84 0.46
N GLY A 98 -8.73 -9.15 1.57
CA GLY A 98 -8.20 -9.68 2.81
C GLY A 98 -8.20 -8.66 3.93
N ARG A 99 -7.55 -9.04 5.02
CA ARG A 99 -7.42 -8.24 6.23
C ARG A 99 -6.14 -7.41 6.15
N LEU A 100 -6.25 -6.11 6.37
CA LEU A 100 -5.13 -5.24 6.68
C LEU A 100 -5.29 -4.78 8.14
N GLU A 101 -4.26 -5.01 8.94
CA GLU A 101 -4.13 -4.49 10.29
C GLU A 101 -3.01 -3.46 10.34
N LEU A 102 -3.31 -2.29 10.88
CA LEU A 102 -2.37 -1.21 11.12
C LEU A 102 -2.17 -1.01 12.61
N ASN A 103 -0.92 -0.99 13.05
CA ASN A 103 -0.52 -0.64 14.40
C ASN A 103 0.36 0.62 14.31
N LEU A 104 -0.17 1.75 14.78
CA LEU A 104 0.37 3.09 14.61
C LEU A 104 1.03 3.56 15.91
N LYS A 105 2.27 4.02 15.81
CA LYS A 105 3.06 4.59 16.92
C LYS A 105 3.75 5.85 16.42
N ASP A 106 4.27 6.66 17.32
CA ASP A 106 5.03 7.84 16.94
C ASP A 106 6.15 7.49 15.96
N ASN A 107 6.18 8.23 14.85
CA ASN A 107 7.16 8.13 13.77
C ASN A 107 7.18 6.83 12.95
N LYS A 108 6.27 5.88 13.16
CA LYS A 108 6.23 4.61 12.44
C LYS A 108 4.88 3.92 12.52
N TYR A 109 4.64 3.01 11.59
CA TYR A 109 3.52 2.09 11.67
C TYR A 109 3.92 0.71 11.19
N LYS A 110 3.33 -0.30 11.80
CA LYS A 110 3.39 -1.69 11.34
C LYS A 110 2.11 -2.00 10.59
N TRP A 111 2.25 -2.69 9.47
CA TRP A 111 1.13 -3.22 8.72
C TRP A 111 1.25 -4.74 8.59
N VAL A 112 0.11 -5.42 8.62
CA VAL A 112 -0.01 -6.86 8.41
C VAL A 112 -1.16 -7.11 7.45
N ILE A 113 -0.89 -7.78 6.32
CA ILE A 113 -1.91 -8.30 5.42
C ILE A 113 -2.05 -9.80 5.68
N SER A 114 -3.27 -10.28 5.87
CA SER A 114 -3.58 -11.68 6.16
C SER A 114 -4.99 -12.05 5.67
N GLU A 115 -5.41 -13.29 5.88
CA GLU A 115 -6.74 -13.77 5.53
C GLU A 115 -7.12 -13.46 4.09
N MET A 116 -6.17 -13.70 3.17
CA MET A 116 -6.34 -13.33 1.77
C MET A 116 -7.20 -14.36 1.05
N VAL A 117 -8.16 -13.86 0.27
CA VAL A 117 -9.01 -14.67 -0.59
C VAL A 117 -9.00 -14.14 -2.01
N GLN A 118 -9.13 -15.06 -2.95
CA GLN A 118 -9.35 -14.74 -4.35
C GLN A 118 -10.84 -14.60 -4.61
N THR A 119 -11.25 -13.52 -5.27
CA THR A 119 -12.68 -13.19 -5.48
C THR A 119 -13.23 -13.67 -6.82
N ILE A 120 -12.38 -14.20 -7.71
CA ILE A 120 -12.79 -14.72 -9.02
C ILE A 120 -13.36 -16.14 -8.84
N GLY A 121 -14.63 -16.30 -9.16
CA GLY A 121 -15.35 -17.57 -9.13
C GLY A 121 -15.98 -17.88 -7.77
N SER A 122 -15.20 -18.01 -6.74
CA SER A 122 -15.65 -18.20 -5.36
C SER A 122 -14.67 -17.50 -4.41
N ASP A 123 -15.18 -17.03 -3.27
CA ASP A 123 -14.33 -16.44 -2.23
C ASP A 123 -13.54 -17.55 -1.52
N GLU A 124 -12.49 -18.04 -2.16
CA GLU A 124 -11.64 -19.08 -1.57
C GLU A 124 -10.33 -18.52 -1.01
N PRO A 125 -9.90 -19.05 0.15
CA PRO A 125 -8.57 -18.75 0.67
C PRO A 125 -7.50 -19.05 -0.37
N VAL A 126 -6.55 -18.12 -0.54
CA VAL A 126 -5.48 -18.27 -1.55
C VAL A 126 -4.64 -19.53 -1.33
N GLU A 127 -4.56 -20.01 -0.09
CA GLU A 127 -3.83 -21.23 0.29
C GLU A 127 -4.43 -22.50 -0.31
N LYS A 128 -5.72 -22.47 -0.65
CA LYS A 128 -6.41 -23.62 -1.27
C LYS A 128 -6.22 -23.70 -2.77
N ASN A 129 -5.80 -22.60 -3.41
CA ASN A 129 -5.62 -22.56 -4.85
C ASN A 129 -4.29 -23.21 -5.29
N PRO A 130 -4.33 -24.34 -6.06
CA PRO A 130 -3.10 -25.02 -6.52
C PRO A 130 -2.21 -24.14 -7.41
N MET A 131 -2.83 -23.28 -8.25
CA MET A 131 -2.09 -22.36 -9.12
C MET A 131 -1.35 -21.29 -8.30
N PHE A 132 -1.92 -20.87 -7.18
CA PHE A 132 -1.27 -19.96 -6.27
C PHE A 132 0.05 -20.54 -5.73
N LYS A 133 0.03 -21.80 -5.33
CA LYS A 133 1.24 -22.52 -4.87
C LYS A 133 2.28 -22.63 -5.98
N LEU A 134 1.84 -22.96 -7.20
CA LEU A 134 2.72 -23.12 -8.36
C LEU A 134 3.41 -21.81 -8.74
N MET A 135 2.70 -20.69 -8.67
CA MET A 135 3.21 -19.35 -9.02
C MET A 135 3.84 -18.62 -7.83
N GLU A 136 4.04 -19.31 -6.69
CA GLU A 136 4.56 -18.72 -5.45
C GLU A 136 3.82 -17.45 -5.00
N GLY A 137 2.56 -17.33 -5.37
CA GLY A 137 1.74 -16.17 -5.04
C GLY A 137 2.20 -14.85 -5.66
N SER A 138 2.99 -14.87 -6.75
CA SER A 138 3.61 -13.67 -7.33
C SER A 138 2.59 -12.58 -7.69
N VAL A 139 1.45 -12.95 -8.27
CA VAL A 139 0.39 -11.99 -8.65
C VAL A 139 -0.24 -11.38 -7.40
N MET A 140 -0.55 -12.18 -6.40
CA MET A 140 -1.08 -11.69 -5.11
C MET A 140 -0.08 -10.79 -4.39
N LYS A 141 1.19 -11.18 -4.35
CA LYS A 141 2.25 -10.36 -3.75
C LYS A 141 2.33 -8.99 -4.41
N MET A 142 2.20 -8.94 -5.74
CA MET A 142 2.18 -7.68 -6.48
C MET A 142 0.94 -6.84 -6.13
N ALA A 143 -0.25 -7.45 -6.03
CA ALA A 143 -1.47 -6.76 -5.61
C ALA A 143 -1.31 -6.16 -4.20
N CYS A 144 -0.80 -6.94 -3.25
CA CYS A 144 -0.50 -6.46 -1.90
C CYS A 144 0.55 -5.34 -1.89
N TYR A 145 1.60 -5.46 -2.71
CA TYR A 145 2.62 -4.41 -2.83
C TYR A 145 2.03 -3.10 -3.33
N ASN A 146 1.22 -3.14 -4.39
CA ASN A 146 0.56 -1.94 -4.93
C ASN A 146 -0.37 -1.31 -3.88
N TYR A 147 -1.10 -2.14 -3.15
CA TYR A 147 -1.99 -1.70 -2.09
C TYR A 147 -1.24 -1.01 -0.94
N ILE A 148 -0.14 -1.60 -0.47
CA ILE A 148 0.70 -0.98 0.56
C ILE A 148 1.42 0.27 0.04
N THR A 149 1.79 0.31 -1.23
CA THR A 149 2.38 1.52 -1.83
C THR A 149 1.40 2.69 -1.84
N ALA A 150 0.13 2.44 -2.12
CA ALA A 150 -0.91 3.46 -2.01
C ALA A 150 -1.09 3.95 -0.57
N LEU A 151 -1.09 3.04 0.41
CA LEU A 151 -1.09 3.40 1.83
C LEU A 151 0.13 4.25 2.19
N ARG A 152 1.34 3.83 1.82
CA ARG A 152 2.61 4.57 2.08
C ARG A 152 2.53 6.00 1.57
N THR A 153 2.02 6.18 0.36
CA THR A 153 1.84 7.50 -0.24
C THR A 153 0.92 8.37 0.62
N ALA A 154 -0.21 7.83 1.07
CA ALA A 154 -1.13 8.54 1.94
C ALA A 154 -0.53 8.85 3.33
N MET A 155 0.26 7.93 3.88
CA MET A 155 0.89 8.13 5.20
C MET A 155 1.97 9.21 5.20
N LEU A 156 2.58 9.50 4.04
CA LEU A 156 3.58 10.56 3.87
C LEU A 156 2.95 11.94 3.62
N GLN A 157 1.69 12.00 3.23
CA GLN A 157 1.00 13.28 3.01
C GLN A 157 0.80 13.98 4.36
N LYS A 158 1.34 15.19 4.50
CA LYS A 158 1.00 16.05 5.63
C LYS A 158 -0.49 16.38 5.56
N GLY A 159 -1.18 16.36 6.71
CA GLY A 159 -2.53 16.87 6.79
C GLY A 159 -2.57 18.32 6.26
N GLU A 160 -3.57 18.65 5.47
CA GLU A 160 -3.82 20.03 5.13
C GLU A 160 -4.24 20.73 6.43
N ASP A 161 -3.48 21.73 6.84
CA ASP A 161 -3.90 22.64 7.91
C ASP A 161 -5.08 23.48 7.37
N TRP A 162 -6.23 23.29 7.98
CA TRP A 162 -7.45 24.09 7.69
C TRP A 162 -7.44 25.38 8.49
#